data_981b9c5572acd139ca9b8bb2022a10d8
#
_entry.id   981b9c5572acd139ca9b8bb2022a10d8
#
_cell.length_a   1.000
_cell.length_b   1.000
_cell.length_c   1.000
_cell.angle_alpha   90.00
_cell.angle_beta   90.00
_cell.angle_gamma   90.00
#
_symmetry.space_group_name_H-M   'P 1'
#
loop_
_entity.id
_entity.type
_entity.pdbx_description
1 polymer ?
#
loop_
_entity_poly.entity_id
_entity_poly.type
_entity_poly.pdbx_seq_one_letter_code
_entity_poly.pdbx_strand_id
1 'polypeptide(L)'
;MTELVIRPMEQADIALLCAADGGETPENRECFERYYIWQQEKKDCVILLAFLKQQLAGHLFVFYHDDPSLGQGPDMPGLADLHVYEPFRGIGVASALLTAGERLAGTVSDRVFLTVQPDLPIKQAYERRGYQYFGEYGDDLALVKHLN
;
A
#
# COMPACT_ATOMS: atom_id res chain seq x y z
N MET A 1 -1.46 23.63 10.67
CA MET A 1 -1.13 22.22 10.76
C MET A 1 -1.94 21.42 9.75
N THR A 2 -1.26 20.58 9.02
CA THR A 2 -1.88 19.84 7.95
C THR A 2 -2.61 18.61 8.53
N GLU A 3 -3.89 18.50 8.28
CA GLU A 3 -4.64 17.34 8.76
C GLU A 3 -4.55 16.20 7.74
N LEU A 4 -3.66 15.27 8.03
CA LEU A 4 -3.54 14.05 7.26
C LEU A 4 -4.22 12.92 8.03
N VAL A 5 -5.23 12.30 7.42
CA VAL A 5 -5.95 11.19 8.00
C VAL A 5 -5.66 9.94 7.17
N ILE A 6 -5.26 8.85 7.84
CA ILE A 6 -5.05 7.57 7.18
C ILE A 6 -6.02 6.57 7.83
N ARG A 7 -6.82 5.94 6.99
CA ARG A 7 -7.83 4.99 7.45
C ARG A 7 -8.09 3.92 6.40
N PRO A 8 -8.67 2.78 6.81
CA PRO A 8 -9.07 1.77 5.83
C PRO A 8 -10.13 2.30 4.86
N MET A 9 -10.14 1.72 3.68
CA MET A 9 -11.12 2.00 2.64
C MET A 9 -12.52 1.70 3.11
N GLU A 10 -13.46 2.59 2.80
CA GLU A 10 -14.89 2.41 3.01
C GLU A 10 -15.61 2.33 1.66
N GLN A 11 -16.83 1.81 1.67
CA GLN A 11 -17.58 1.64 0.41
C GLN A 11 -17.75 2.97 -0.34
N ALA A 12 -18.00 4.05 0.39
CA ALA A 12 -18.17 5.36 -0.23
C ALA A 12 -16.92 5.87 -0.94
N ASP A 13 -15.75 5.31 -0.65
CA ASP A 13 -14.49 5.73 -1.26
C ASP A 13 -14.30 5.17 -2.67
N ILE A 14 -15.09 4.19 -3.09
CA ILE A 14 -14.94 3.56 -4.41
C ILE A 14 -15.04 4.60 -5.52
N ALA A 15 -16.02 5.49 -5.45
CA ALA A 15 -16.18 6.53 -6.45
C ALA A 15 -14.99 7.48 -6.50
N LEU A 16 -14.42 7.82 -5.34
CA LEU A 16 -13.24 8.69 -5.27
C LEU A 16 -12.03 8.01 -5.90
N LEU A 17 -11.84 6.71 -5.61
CA LEU A 17 -10.74 5.94 -6.18
C LEU A 17 -10.87 5.83 -7.69
N CYS A 18 -12.08 5.58 -8.20
CA CYS A 18 -12.32 5.54 -9.64
C CYS A 18 -11.97 6.88 -10.29
N ALA A 19 -12.44 7.98 -9.71
CA ALA A 19 -12.19 9.30 -10.26
C ALA A 19 -10.69 9.63 -10.28
N ALA A 20 -9.95 9.17 -9.28
CA ALA A 20 -8.51 9.43 -9.18
C ALA A 20 -7.68 8.52 -10.09
N ASP A 21 -8.15 7.30 -10.36
CA ASP A 21 -7.36 6.26 -11.04
C ASP A 21 -8.04 5.79 -12.32
N GLY A 22 -8.17 6.65 -13.30
CA GLY A 22 -8.62 6.26 -14.63
C GLY A 22 -10.08 6.55 -14.95
N GLY A 23 -10.84 7.06 -13.99
CA GLY A 23 -12.23 7.46 -14.19
C GLY A 23 -13.23 6.39 -13.79
N GLU A 24 -14.49 6.78 -13.79
CA GLU A 24 -15.58 5.90 -13.35
C GLU A 24 -16.07 5.04 -14.53
N THR A 25 -15.34 3.97 -14.81
CA THR A 25 -15.74 2.97 -15.79
C THR A 25 -16.25 1.73 -15.07
N PRO A 26 -17.08 0.89 -15.74
CA PRO A 26 -17.56 -0.35 -15.12
C PRO A 26 -16.42 -1.26 -14.66
N GLU A 27 -15.35 -1.37 -15.45
CA GLU A 27 -14.20 -2.21 -15.14
C GLU A 27 -13.46 -1.69 -13.91
N ASN A 28 -13.25 -0.39 -13.85
CA ASN A 28 -12.53 0.25 -12.76
C ASN A 28 -13.32 0.15 -11.45
N ARG A 29 -14.61 0.40 -11.53
CA ARG A 29 -15.49 0.29 -10.37
C ARG A 29 -15.52 -1.14 -9.83
N GLU A 30 -15.64 -2.13 -10.73
CA GLU A 30 -15.62 -3.54 -10.33
C GLU A 30 -14.31 -3.91 -9.63
N CYS A 31 -13.18 -3.39 -10.10
CA CYS A 31 -11.88 -3.63 -9.51
C CYS A 31 -11.84 -3.15 -8.05
N PHE A 32 -12.24 -1.91 -7.80
CA PHE A 32 -12.24 -1.37 -6.44
C PHE A 32 -13.30 -2.02 -5.54
N GLU A 33 -14.43 -2.39 -6.09
CA GLU A 33 -15.45 -3.13 -5.35
C GLU A 33 -14.91 -4.49 -4.89
N ARG A 34 -14.15 -5.18 -5.73
CA ARG A 34 -13.53 -6.46 -5.38
C ARG A 34 -12.54 -6.31 -4.23
N TYR A 35 -11.70 -5.27 -4.25
CA TYR A 35 -10.77 -5.02 -3.16
C TYR A 35 -11.51 -4.71 -1.87
N TYR A 36 -12.58 -3.93 -1.95
CA TYR A 36 -13.38 -3.61 -0.77
C TYR A 36 -14.01 -4.87 -0.18
N ILE A 37 -14.60 -5.72 -1.00
CA ILE A 37 -15.21 -6.98 -0.57
C ILE A 37 -14.15 -7.87 0.09
N TRP A 38 -12.97 -7.97 -0.54
CA TRP A 38 -11.87 -8.75 0.02
C TRP A 38 -11.48 -8.26 1.40
N GLN A 39 -11.34 -6.95 1.56
CA GLN A 39 -11.04 -6.37 2.86
C GLN A 39 -12.10 -6.71 3.92
N GLN A 40 -13.38 -6.66 3.55
CA GLN A 40 -14.47 -6.89 4.48
C GLN A 40 -14.68 -8.37 4.81
N GLU A 41 -14.56 -9.26 3.82
CA GLU A 41 -14.90 -10.66 3.98
C GLU A 41 -13.72 -11.53 4.41
N LYS A 42 -12.57 -11.36 3.76
CA LYS A 42 -11.39 -12.19 4.05
C LYS A 42 -10.60 -11.70 5.25
N LYS A 43 -10.55 -10.38 5.45
CA LYS A 43 -9.83 -9.75 6.55
C LYS A 43 -8.34 -10.05 6.59
N ASP A 44 -7.78 -10.45 5.45
CA ASP A 44 -6.34 -10.70 5.33
C ASP A 44 -5.63 -9.58 4.56
N CYS A 45 -6.36 -8.55 4.17
CA CYS A 45 -5.77 -7.34 3.59
C CYS A 45 -6.52 -6.10 4.07
N VAL A 46 -5.85 -4.96 4.00
CA VAL A 46 -6.44 -3.65 4.27
C VAL A 46 -5.95 -2.71 3.19
N ILE A 47 -6.87 -1.96 2.60
CA ILE A 47 -6.51 -0.88 1.70
C ILE A 47 -6.53 0.42 2.51
N LEU A 48 -5.35 0.97 2.78
CA LEU A 48 -5.23 2.23 3.50
C LEU A 48 -5.35 3.39 2.54
N LEU A 49 -6.17 4.35 2.89
CA LEU A 49 -6.33 5.59 2.15
C LEU A 49 -5.84 6.76 2.99
N ALA A 50 -5.15 7.69 2.33
CA ALA A 50 -4.71 8.92 2.95
C ALA A 50 -5.57 10.07 2.45
N PHE A 51 -6.07 10.88 3.38
CA PHE A 51 -6.86 12.06 3.07
C PHE A 51 -6.18 13.29 3.65
N LEU A 52 -6.00 14.30 2.82
CA LEU A 52 -5.46 15.57 3.24
C LEU A 52 -6.54 16.63 3.05
N LYS A 53 -6.97 17.27 4.14
CA LYS A 53 -8.07 18.23 4.10
C LYS A 53 -9.30 17.64 3.39
N GLN A 54 -9.61 16.38 3.71
CA GLN A 54 -10.77 15.64 3.18
C GLN A 54 -10.67 15.29 1.68
N GLN A 55 -9.49 15.47 1.08
CA GLN A 55 -9.24 15.06 -0.30
C GLN A 55 -8.39 13.82 -0.33
N LEU A 56 -8.74 12.87 -1.20
CA LEU A 56 -7.98 11.64 -1.36
C LEU A 56 -6.58 11.96 -1.90
N ALA A 57 -5.56 11.64 -1.12
CA ALA A 57 -4.17 11.97 -1.42
C ALA A 57 -3.34 10.78 -1.85
N GLY A 58 -3.70 9.56 -1.46
CA GLY A 58 -2.94 8.38 -1.82
C GLY A 58 -3.50 7.11 -1.21
N HIS A 59 -2.86 5.98 -1.53
CA HIS A 59 -3.26 4.67 -1.00
C HIS A 59 -2.08 3.75 -0.83
N LEU A 60 -2.28 2.71 -0.01
CA LEU A 60 -1.32 1.63 0.21
C LEU A 60 -2.12 0.36 0.53
N PHE A 61 -1.78 -0.75 -0.13
CA PHE A 61 -2.36 -2.04 0.17
C PHE A 61 -1.48 -2.77 1.18
N VAL A 62 -2.11 -3.30 2.24
CA VAL A 62 -1.44 -4.10 3.26
C VAL A 62 -2.02 -5.51 3.21
N PHE A 63 -1.16 -6.49 2.96
CA PHE A 63 -1.53 -7.90 3.01
C PHE A 63 -0.91 -8.49 4.28
N TYR A 64 -1.73 -9.14 5.11
CA TYR A 64 -1.25 -9.73 6.37
C TYR A 64 -0.52 -11.04 6.16
N HIS A 65 -0.77 -11.67 5.02
CA HIS A 65 -0.07 -12.87 4.58
C HIS A 65 0.55 -12.60 3.22
N ASP A 66 0.99 -13.63 2.52
CA ASP A 66 1.55 -13.48 1.18
C ASP A 66 0.69 -12.57 0.30
N ASP A 67 1.35 -11.70 -0.44
CA ASP A 67 0.68 -10.93 -1.48
C ASP A 67 0.30 -11.90 -2.61
N PRO A 68 -0.98 -12.16 -2.82
CA PRO A 68 -1.40 -13.15 -3.83
C PRO A 68 -1.06 -12.73 -5.25
N SER A 69 -0.78 -11.45 -5.50
CA SER A 69 -0.37 -11.00 -6.83
C SER A 69 1.02 -11.49 -7.20
N LEU A 70 1.84 -11.88 -6.22
CA LEU A 70 3.19 -12.38 -6.46
C LEU A 70 3.22 -13.89 -6.72
N GLY A 71 2.15 -14.62 -6.41
CA GLY A 71 2.09 -16.07 -6.58
C GLY A 71 2.98 -16.83 -5.62
N GLN A 72 4.21 -16.40 -5.44
CA GLN A 72 5.18 -17.00 -4.53
C GLN A 72 5.90 -15.86 -3.81
N GLY A 73 5.36 -15.41 -2.71
CA GLY A 73 6.00 -14.40 -1.88
C GLY A 73 6.55 -15.02 -0.60
N PRO A 74 7.32 -14.25 0.17
CA PRO A 74 7.72 -14.69 1.50
C PRO A 74 6.50 -14.81 2.38
N ASP A 75 6.53 -15.76 3.32
CA ASP A 75 5.42 -15.95 4.27
C ASP A 75 5.48 -14.88 5.36
N MET A 76 5.11 -13.68 5.00
CA MET A 76 5.07 -12.52 5.89
C MET A 76 4.17 -11.45 5.29
N PRO A 77 3.74 -10.48 6.09
CA PRO A 77 2.94 -9.37 5.55
C PRO A 77 3.67 -8.60 4.47
N GLY A 78 2.93 -8.10 3.50
CA GLY A 78 3.46 -7.31 2.41
C GLY A 78 2.75 -5.98 2.24
N LEU A 79 3.48 -5.00 1.76
CA LEU A 79 2.94 -3.69 1.37
C LEU A 79 3.02 -3.60 -0.15
N ALA A 80 1.93 -3.15 -0.77
CA ALA A 80 1.86 -3.11 -2.22
C ALA A 80 1.08 -1.88 -2.68
N ASP A 81 1.31 -1.51 -3.93
CA ASP A 81 0.57 -0.47 -4.63
C ASP A 81 0.55 0.87 -3.88
N LEU A 82 1.70 1.26 -3.36
CA LEU A 82 1.87 2.59 -2.76
C LEU A 82 1.78 3.64 -3.87
N HIS A 83 0.81 4.54 -3.74
CA HIS A 83 0.63 5.61 -4.70
C HIS A 83 0.21 6.89 -4.00
N VAL A 84 0.85 8.00 -4.36
CA VAL A 84 0.48 9.34 -3.91
C VAL A 84 0.12 10.13 -5.15
N TYR A 85 -1.09 10.71 -5.16
CA TYR A 85 -1.56 11.49 -6.30
C TYR A 85 -0.74 12.77 -6.44
N GLU A 86 -0.52 13.18 -7.68
CA GLU A 86 0.44 14.24 -8.02
C GLU A 86 0.31 15.52 -7.17
N PRO A 87 -0.89 16.08 -6.94
CA PRO A 87 -1.00 17.33 -6.15
C PRO A 87 -0.52 17.20 -4.71
N PHE A 88 -0.38 15.98 -4.22
CA PHE A 88 -0.06 15.71 -2.81
C PHE A 88 1.34 15.14 -2.61
N ARG A 89 2.16 15.13 -3.65
CA ARG A 89 3.53 14.59 -3.57
C ARG A 89 4.46 15.58 -2.88
N GLY A 90 5.52 15.03 -2.25
CA GLY A 90 6.56 15.82 -1.63
C GLY A 90 6.23 16.41 -0.27
N ILE A 91 5.13 15.99 0.35
CA ILE A 91 4.71 16.53 1.65
C ILE A 91 4.56 15.45 2.73
N GLY A 92 5.08 14.24 2.49
CA GLY A 92 5.14 13.22 3.51
C GLY A 92 3.99 12.21 3.52
N VAL A 93 3.11 12.22 2.52
CA VAL A 93 1.96 11.28 2.46
C VAL A 93 2.45 9.85 2.34
N ALA A 94 3.43 9.57 1.46
CA ALA A 94 3.95 8.22 1.29
C ALA A 94 4.56 7.69 2.57
N SER A 95 5.35 8.51 3.26
CA SER A 95 5.96 8.13 4.52
C SER A 95 4.92 7.81 5.59
N ALA A 96 3.85 8.59 5.65
CA ALA A 96 2.76 8.38 6.60
C ALA A 96 2.00 7.08 6.29
N LEU A 97 1.75 6.80 5.00
CA LEU A 97 1.13 5.54 4.58
C LEU A 97 1.99 4.35 4.94
N LEU A 98 3.29 4.42 4.67
CA LEU A 98 4.22 3.33 5.01
C LEU A 98 4.27 3.11 6.52
N THR A 99 4.30 4.18 7.31
CA THR A 99 4.30 4.05 8.77
C THR A 99 3.03 3.34 9.25
N ALA A 100 1.88 3.73 8.71
CA ALA A 100 0.61 3.09 9.07
C ALA A 100 0.58 1.62 8.64
N GLY A 101 1.06 1.32 7.42
CA GLY A 101 1.12 -0.06 6.92
C GLY A 101 2.06 -0.92 7.74
N GLU A 102 3.22 -0.40 8.09
CA GLU A 102 4.19 -1.13 8.93
C GLU A 102 3.61 -1.40 10.32
N ARG A 103 2.85 -0.46 10.86
CA ARG A 103 2.20 -0.67 12.16
C ARG A 103 1.17 -1.80 12.10
N LEU A 104 0.38 -1.85 11.03
CA LEU A 104 -0.57 -2.95 10.84
C LEU A 104 0.14 -4.28 10.65
N ALA A 105 1.17 -4.33 9.81
CA ALA A 105 1.97 -5.54 9.62
C ALA A 105 2.58 -6.02 10.94
N GLY A 106 3.00 -5.08 11.78
CA GLY A 106 3.58 -5.38 13.09
C GLY A 106 2.62 -6.03 14.07
N THR A 107 1.30 -6.00 13.79
CA THR A 107 0.33 -6.69 14.64
C THR A 107 0.34 -8.20 14.43
N VAL A 108 0.90 -8.70 13.33
CA VAL A 108 0.91 -10.12 12.99
C VAL A 108 2.31 -10.69 12.76
N SER A 109 3.33 -9.85 12.62
CA SER A 109 4.68 -10.30 12.29
C SER A 109 5.72 -9.30 12.78
N ASP A 110 6.97 -9.77 12.93
CA ASP A 110 8.11 -8.90 13.22
C ASP A 110 8.82 -8.42 11.94
N ARG A 111 8.30 -8.77 10.75
CA ARG A 111 8.88 -8.37 9.47
C ARG A 111 7.78 -8.03 8.48
N VAL A 112 8.13 -7.18 7.53
CA VAL A 112 7.24 -6.82 6.42
C VAL A 112 8.08 -6.71 5.14
N PHE A 113 7.51 -7.08 4.01
CA PHE A 113 8.21 -6.97 2.73
C PHE A 113 7.45 -6.07 1.75
N LEU A 114 8.18 -5.62 0.75
CA LEU A 114 7.62 -4.99 -0.44
C LEU A 114 8.53 -5.33 -1.63
N THR A 115 8.03 -5.10 -2.84
CA THR A 115 8.82 -5.34 -4.05
C THR A 115 9.04 -4.02 -4.78
N VAL A 116 10.21 -3.90 -5.40
CA VAL A 116 10.59 -2.72 -6.18
C VAL A 116 11.29 -3.16 -7.44
N GLN A 117 11.19 -2.34 -8.49
CA GLN A 117 12.01 -2.50 -9.67
C GLN A 117 13.46 -2.11 -9.34
N PRO A 118 14.47 -2.88 -9.82
CA PRO A 118 15.86 -2.67 -9.40
C PRO A 118 16.42 -1.28 -9.67
N ASP A 119 16.01 -0.67 -10.78
CA ASP A 119 16.63 0.55 -11.29
C ASP A 119 15.92 1.84 -10.90
N LEU A 120 14.90 1.76 -10.05
CA LEU A 120 14.15 2.97 -9.67
C LEU A 120 14.74 3.63 -8.43
N PRO A 121 14.73 4.99 -8.39
CA PRO A 121 15.22 5.73 -7.23
C PRO A 121 14.49 5.42 -5.93
N ILE A 122 13.24 4.96 -6.01
CA ILE A 122 12.43 4.62 -4.85
C ILE A 122 13.10 3.53 -3.99
N LYS A 123 13.90 2.65 -4.60
CA LYS A 123 14.64 1.63 -3.86
C LYS A 123 15.52 2.24 -2.77
N GLN A 124 16.23 3.34 -3.11
CA GLN A 124 17.08 4.02 -2.12
C GLN A 124 16.26 4.61 -0.97
N ALA A 125 15.07 5.13 -1.27
CA ALA A 125 14.20 5.66 -0.24
C ALA A 125 13.76 4.56 0.74
N TYR A 126 13.45 3.37 0.23
CA TYR A 126 13.11 2.24 1.09
C TYR A 126 14.31 1.78 1.91
N GLU A 127 15.50 1.74 1.31
CA GLU A 127 16.72 1.38 2.03
C GLU A 127 16.99 2.35 3.18
N ARG A 128 16.81 3.64 2.96
CA ARG A 128 16.95 4.65 4.01
C ARG A 128 15.93 4.46 5.13
N ARG A 129 14.78 3.87 4.80
CA ARG A 129 13.73 3.60 5.78
C ARG A 129 13.98 2.30 6.58
N GLY A 130 15.01 1.53 6.22
CA GLY A 130 15.38 0.32 6.94
C GLY A 130 15.09 -0.98 6.20
N TYR A 131 14.64 -0.90 4.95
CA TYR A 131 14.41 -2.09 4.13
C TYR A 131 15.73 -2.61 3.59
N GLN A 132 15.89 -3.93 3.58
CA GLN A 132 17.10 -4.60 3.11
C GLN A 132 16.72 -5.64 2.05
N TYR A 133 17.65 -5.87 1.11
CA TYR A 133 17.47 -6.85 0.07
C TYR A 133 17.21 -8.24 0.67
N PHE A 134 16.19 -8.91 0.17
CA PHE A 134 15.81 -10.25 0.63
C PHE A 134 15.90 -11.29 -0.48
N GLY A 135 15.50 -10.96 -1.71
CA GLY A 135 15.53 -11.89 -2.82
C GLY A 135 14.94 -11.28 -4.08
N GLU A 136 14.85 -12.11 -5.11
CA GLU A 136 14.27 -11.71 -6.39
C GLU A 136 12.94 -12.42 -6.61
N TYR A 137 11.95 -11.68 -7.12
CA TYR A 137 10.63 -12.21 -7.45
C TYR A 137 10.26 -11.72 -8.85
N GLY A 138 10.44 -12.60 -9.85
CA GLY A 138 10.31 -12.20 -11.24
C GLY A 138 11.36 -11.16 -11.59
N ASP A 139 10.94 -10.03 -12.14
CA ASP A 139 11.84 -8.94 -12.51
C ASP A 139 12.04 -7.93 -11.38
N ASP A 140 11.40 -8.12 -10.24
CA ASP A 140 11.45 -7.21 -9.11
C ASP A 140 12.35 -7.74 -8.00
N LEU A 141 12.78 -6.83 -7.12
CA LEU A 141 13.50 -7.16 -5.90
C LEU A 141 12.56 -7.12 -4.71
N ALA A 142 12.67 -8.10 -3.83
CA ALA A 142 11.97 -8.06 -2.55
C ALA A 142 12.89 -7.43 -1.51
N LEU A 143 12.36 -6.45 -0.80
CA LEU A 143 13.02 -5.79 0.32
C LEU A 143 12.24 -6.09 1.59
N VAL A 144 12.93 -6.33 2.68
CA VAL A 144 12.33 -6.70 3.97
C VAL A 144 12.80 -5.73 5.04
N LYS A 145 11.88 -5.33 5.89
CA LYS A 145 12.17 -4.51 7.06
C LYS A 145 11.77 -5.27 8.32
N HIS A 146 12.66 -5.26 9.30
CA HIS A 146 12.37 -5.80 10.61
C HIS A 146 11.61 -4.75 11.42
N LEU A 147 10.50 -5.19 12.03
CA LEU A 147 9.62 -4.34 12.83
C LEU A 147 9.85 -4.65 14.29
N ASN A 148 9.90 -3.63 15.10
CA ASN A 148 10.15 -3.82 16.54
C ASN A 148 8.85 -3.79 17.31
#